data_4d22d41ba9d66e9a40b9094e8c4c352e
#
_entry.id   4d22d41ba9d66e9a40b9094e8c4c352e
#
_cell.length_a   1.000
_cell.length_b   1.000
_cell.length_c   1.000
_cell.angle_alpha   90.00
_cell.angle_beta   90.00
_cell.angle_gamma   90.00
#
_symmetry.space_group_name_H-M   'P 1'
#
loop_
_entity.id
_entity.type
_entity.pdbx_description
1 polymer ?
#
loop_
_entity_poly.entity_id
_entity_poly.type
_entity_poly.pdbx_seq_one_letter_code
_entity_poly.pdbx_strand_id
1 'polypeptide(L)'
;MTKVIYRKDSATKEVIAFLPEVEALLGNIMMYVHNGQHSEADLLYYKWNTKAASEEEYKALHNELNGIYDNELVIRRRLNRNGLNWR
;
A
#
# COMPACT_ATOMS: atom_id res chain seq x y z
N MET A 1 -1.51 15.21 -2.73
CA MET A 1 -2.05 13.91 -3.14
C MET A 1 -1.24 12.80 -2.53
N THR A 2 -1.90 11.73 -2.17
CA THR A 2 -1.24 10.59 -1.52
C THR A 2 -1.22 9.42 -2.48
N LYS A 3 -0.05 8.88 -2.76
CA LYS A 3 0.06 7.73 -3.65
C LYS A 3 -0.19 6.45 -2.87
N VAL A 4 -0.85 5.49 -3.49
CA VAL A 4 -1.15 4.22 -2.87
C VAL A 4 -0.90 3.10 -3.87
N ILE A 5 -0.34 1.99 -3.37
CA ILE A 5 -0.11 0.79 -4.17
C ILE A 5 -0.85 -0.35 -3.49
N TYR A 6 -1.75 -1.00 -4.22
CA TYR A 6 -2.50 -2.12 -3.66
C TYR A 6 -1.85 -3.43 -4.03
N ARG A 7 -1.55 -4.24 -3.01
CA ARG A 7 -0.95 -5.54 -3.20
C ARG A 7 -1.72 -6.56 -2.38
N LYS A 8 -1.47 -7.83 -2.65
CA LYS A 8 -2.15 -8.90 -1.96
C LYS A 8 -1.09 -9.81 -1.37
N ASP A 9 -1.23 -10.17 -0.09
CA ASP A 9 -0.30 -11.09 0.56
C ASP A 9 -0.41 -12.44 -0.11
N SER A 10 0.72 -13.02 -0.49
CA SER A 10 0.72 -14.27 -1.25
C SER A 10 0.24 -15.44 -0.42
N ALA A 11 0.40 -15.40 0.88
CA ALA A 11 -0.01 -16.51 1.75
C ALA A 11 -1.44 -16.36 2.24
N THR A 12 -1.81 -15.17 2.73
CA THR A 12 -3.13 -14.99 3.33
C THR A 12 -4.16 -14.48 2.35
N LYS A 13 -3.72 -13.97 1.21
CA LYS A 13 -4.58 -13.36 0.19
C LYS A 13 -5.24 -12.06 0.65
N GLU A 14 -4.77 -11.50 1.73
CA GLU A 14 -5.31 -10.23 2.21
C GLU A 14 -4.81 -9.08 1.35
N VAL A 15 -5.68 -8.14 1.02
CA VAL A 15 -5.31 -6.97 0.23
C VAL A 15 -4.77 -5.90 1.16
N ILE A 16 -3.65 -5.30 0.77
CA ILE A 16 -2.93 -4.33 1.58
C ILE A 16 -2.71 -3.07 0.74
N ALA A 17 -2.93 -1.92 1.35
CA ALA A 17 -2.62 -0.65 0.73
C ALA A 17 -1.26 -0.19 1.24
N PHE A 18 -0.31 0.01 0.34
CA PHE A 18 1.00 0.54 0.69
C PHE A 18 1.05 2.02 0.32
N LEU A 19 1.57 2.82 1.22
CA LEU A 19 1.59 4.27 1.08
C LEU A 19 3.03 4.74 1.08
N PRO A 20 3.69 4.69 -0.07
CA PRO A 20 5.14 4.87 -0.12
C PRO A 20 5.63 6.27 0.24
N GLU A 21 4.75 7.25 0.15
CA GLU A 21 5.18 8.62 0.47
C GLU A 21 4.79 9.05 1.87
N VAL A 22 4.09 8.22 2.62
CA VAL A 22 3.80 8.52 4.01
C VAL A 22 5.03 8.13 4.82
N GLU A 23 5.39 8.99 5.78
CA GLU A 23 6.63 8.80 6.51
C GLU A 23 6.65 7.48 7.28
N ALA A 24 7.75 6.77 7.20
CA ALA A 24 7.97 5.51 7.90
C ALA A 24 9.44 5.42 8.25
N LEU A 25 9.78 4.49 9.12
CA LEU A 25 11.18 4.29 9.49
C LEU A 25 11.97 3.81 8.28
N LEU A 26 13.26 4.09 8.29
CA LEU A 26 14.13 3.72 7.20
C LEU A 26 14.06 2.21 6.96
N GLY A 27 13.87 1.82 5.72
CA GLY A 27 13.74 0.43 5.35
C GLY A 27 12.33 -0.11 5.44
N ASN A 28 11.38 0.70 5.92
CA ASN A 28 9.99 0.31 6.03
C ASN A 28 9.10 1.10 5.08
N ILE A 29 7.89 0.63 4.92
CA ILE A 29 6.88 1.31 4.12
C ILE A 29 5.58 1.31 4.92
N MET A 30 4.88 2.41 4.88
CA MET A 30 3.60 2.51 5.59
C MET A 30 2.55 1.67 4.88
N MET A 31 1.71 0.98 5.64
CA MET A 31 0.65 0.15 5.06
C MET A 31 -0.65 0.30 5.83
N TYR A 32 -1.74 -0.08 5.18
CA TYR A 32 -3.08 -0.05 5.77
C TYR A 32 -3.85 -1.27 5.29
N VAL A 33 -4.54 -1.94 6.20
CA VAL A 33 -5.39 -3.08 5.85
C VAL A 33 -6.81 -2.81 6.30
N HIS A 34 -7.76 -3.56 5.74
CA HIS A 34 -9.18 -3.37 6.03
C HIS A 34 -9.46 -3.37 7.53
N ASN A 35 -10.19 -2.37 7.98
CA ASN A 35 -10.52 -2.17 9.39
C ASN A 35 -9.30 -2.08 10.28
N GLY A 36 -8.15 -1.82 9.71
CA GLY A 36 -6.93 -1.75 10.48
C GLY A 36 -6.51 -0.34 10.75
N GLN A 37 -5.34 -0.23 11.31
CA GLN A 37 -4.71 1.06 11.53
C GLN A 37 -3.50 1.11 10.63
N HIS A 38 -3.00 2.32 10.39
CA HIS A 38 -1.76 2.45 9.67
C HIS A 38 -0.65 1.77 10.48
N SER A 39 0.18 1.03 9.81
CA SER A 39 1.31 0.37 10.43
C SER A 39 2.45 0.34 9.43
N GLU A 40 3.63 -0.12 9.85
CA GLU A 40 4.78 -0.17 8.97
C GLU A 40 5.13 -1.59 8.64
N ALA A 41 5.58 -1.82 7.43
CA ALA A 41 6.04 -3.13 6.99
C ALA A 41 7.45 -2.99 6.45
N ASP A 42 8.22 -4.07 6.55
CA ASP A 42 9.54 -4.12 5.96
C ASP A 42 9.40 -4.08 4.43
N LEU A 43 10.23 -3.31 3.76
CA LEU A 43 10.19 -3.26 2.30
C LEU A 43 10.42 -4.62 1.66
N LEU A 44 11.13 -5.52 2.31
CA LEU A 44 11.31 -6.86 1.79
C LEU A 44 10.00 -7.64 1.80
N TYR A 45 9.14 -7.38 2.79
CA TYR A 45 7.82 -7.99 2.79
C TYR A 45 7.05 -7.56 1.54
N TYR A 46 7.06 -6.27 1.22
CA TYR A 46 6.41 -5.77 0.02
C TYR A 46 6.93 -6.51 -1.22
N LYS A 47 8.25 -6.63 -1.32
CA LYS A 47 8.84 -7.19 -2.53
C LYS A 47 8.62 -8.68 -2.67
N TRP A 48 8.74 -9.42 -1.59
CA TRP A 48 8.83 -10.88 -1.68
C TRP A 48 7.58 -11.62 -1.23
N ASN A 49 6.74 -10.98 -0.45
CA ASN A 49 5.58 -11.65 0.13
C ASN A 49 4.25 -11.15 -0.39
N THR A 50 4.26 -10.21 -1.32
CA THR A 50 3.02 -9.70 -1.89
C THR A 50 3.12 -9.66 -3.40
N LYS A 51 1.96 -9.58 -4.05
CA LYS A 51 1.88 -9.41 -5.48
C LYS A 51 0.76 -8.43 -5.79
N ALA A 52 0.71 -7.96 -7.04
CA ALA A 52 -0.25 -6.93 -7.42
C ALA A 52 -1.68 -7.42 -7.17
N ALA A 53 -2.52 -6.55 -6.63
CA ALA A 53 -3.94 -6.84 -6.45
C ALA A 53 -4.71 -6.27 -7.65
N SER A 54 -5.76 -6.96 -8.07
CA SER A 54 -6.59 -6.47 -9.15
C SER A 54 -7.55 -5.43 -8.63
N GLU A 55 -8.14 -4.68 -9.54
CA GLU A 55 -9.09 -3.63 -9.16
C GLU A 55 -10.27 -4.22 -8.38
N GLU A 56 -10.76 -5.37 -8.79
CA GLU A 56 -11.85 -6.00 -8.06
C GLU A 56 -11.43 -6.36 -6.65
N GLU A 57 -10.18 -6.74 -6.47
CA GLU A 57 -9.70 -7.15 -5.17
C GLU A 57 -9.53 -5.96 -4.22
N TYR A 58 -9.08 -4.83 -4.72
CA TYR A 58 -8.80 -3.72 -3.82
C TYR A 58 -9.91 -2.67 -3.74
N LYS A 59 -10.98 -2.85 -4.48
CA LYS A 59 -12.00 -1.82 -4.59
C LYS A 59 -12.58 -1.42 -3.23
N ALA A 60 -12.91 -2.38 -2.40
CA ALA A 60 -13.51 -2.09 -1.10
C ALA A 60 -12.50 -1.36 -0.20
N LEU A 61 -11.24 -1.81 -0.22
CA LEU A 61 -10.21 -1.17 0.58
C LEU A 61 -9.95 0.26 0.09
N HIS A 62 -9.99 0.46 -1.22
CA HIS A 62 -9.79 1.79 -1.78
C HIS A 62 -10.91 2.74 -1.34
N ASN A 63 -12.16 2.27 -1.33
CA ASN A 63 -13.26 3.09 -0.88
C ASN A 63 -13.12 3.47 0.59
N GLU A 64 -12.67 2.53 1.40
CA GLU A 64 -12.45 2.79 2.81
C GLU A 64 -11.34 3.83 3.01
N LEU A 65 -10.24 3.64 2.32
CA LEU A 65 -9.08 4.52 2.45
C LEU A 65 -9.35 5.91 1.90
N ASN A 66 -10.13 6.00 0.83
CA ASN A 66 -10.51 7.29 0.27
C ASN A 66 -11.23 8.16 1.28
N GLY A 67 -12.04 7.56 2.15
CA GLY A 67 -12.71 8.31 3.19
C GLY A 67 -11.73 8.89 4.20
N ILE A 68 -10.61 8.23 4.41
CA ILE A 68 -9.60 8.72 5.33
C ILE A 68 -8.79 9.85 4.69
N TYR A 69 -8.52 9.77 3.40
CA TYR A 69 -7.65 10.72 2.71
C TYR A 69 -8.43 11.73 1.85
N ASP A 70 -9.72 11.89 2.13
CA ASP A 70 -10.54 12.93 1.46
C ASP A 70 -10.51 12.85 -0.05
N ASN A 71 -10.50 11.62 -0.55
CA ASN A 71 -10.54 11.38 -2.01
C ASN A 71 -9.31 11.91 -2.75
N GLU A 72 -8.19 11.99 -2.06
CA GLU A 72 -6.96 12.46 -2.71
C GLU A 72 -5.96 11.36 -2.96
N LEU A 73 -6.40 10.12 -3.06
CA LEU A 73 -5.50 9.02 -3.34
C LEU A 73 -5.21 8.89 -4.82
N VAL A 74 -3.98 8.60 -5.16
CA VAL A 74 -3.56 8.33 -6.53
C VAL A 74 -3.03 6.92 -6.57
N ILE A 75 -3.65 6.05 -7.36
CA ILE A 75 -3.25 4.64 -7.41
C ILE A 75 -2.03 4.49 -8.31
N ARG A 76 -1.02 3.80 -7.82
CA ARG A 76 0.16 3.43 -8.58
C ARG A 76 0.28 1.92 -8.58
N ARG A 77 0.86 1.37 -9.64
CA ARG A 77 0.94 -0.08 -9.74
C ARG A 77 2.13 -0.64 -9.01
N ARG A 78 3.18 0.13 -8.87
CA ARG A 78 4.41 -0.34 -8.23
C ARG A 78 5.21 0.84 -7.76
N LEU A 79 6.16 0.52 -6.93
CA LEU A 79 7.05 1.50 -6.37
C LEU A 79 7.92 2.12 -7.43
N ASN A 80 8.46 3.30 -7.10
CA ASN A 80 9.44 3.96 -7.93
C ASN A 80 10.61 3.00 -8.15
N ARG A 81 11.19 3.03 -9.35
CA ARG A 81 12.25 2.10 -9.65
C ARG A 81 13.48 2.30 -8.76
N ASN A 82 13.65 3.47 -8.22
CA ASN A 82 14.75 3.69 -7.31
C ASN A 82 14.52 3.07 -5.96
N GLY A 83 13.45 2.39 -5.79
CA GLY A 83 13.20 1.67 -4.56
C GLY A 83 12.82 2.59 -3.44
N LEU A 84 13.72 2.83 -2.55
CA LEU A 84 13.43 3.51 -1.35
C LEU A 84 13.19 4.96 -1.47
N ASN A 85 13.49 5.51 -2.57
CA ASN A 85 13.37 6.87 -2.66
C ASN A 85 12.11 7.24 -3.13
N TRP A 86 11.20 6.97 -3.04
CA TRP A 86 9.95 7.37 -3.41
C TRP A 86 9.82 8.80 -3.67
N ARG A 87 10.62 9.32 -4.32
CA ARG A 87 10.49 10.69 -4.48
C ARG A 87 10.21 11.10 -5.73
#